data_2298ad956f6639610e3f17e664ad2910
#
_entry.id   2298ad956f6639610e3f17e664ad2910
#
_cell.length_a   1.000
_cell.length_b   1.000
_cell.length_c   1.000
_cell.angle_alpha   90.00
_cell.angle_beta   90.00
_cell.angle_gamma   90.00
#
_symmetry.space_group_name_H-M   'P 1'
#
loop_
_entity.id
_entity.type
_entity.pdbx_description
1 polymer ?
#
loop_
_entity_poly.entity_id
_entity_poly.type
_entity_poly.pdbx_seq_one_letter_code
_entity_poly.pdbx_strand_id
1 'polypeptide(L)'
;MSLFRRREPPLPKAAVCFSSPIRTRRAADWLKDLGGCRPIGVLSDDCGDVAWQCAAEKVDLLLLETDFTDGVEDKDVSARCDIAIEVRRKLPECRVYLICEDGHPEKLPALEKAVELKLIDGYCLGDLTDRQARAWLRETAETMPGGSAR
;
A
#
# COMPACT_ATOMS: atom_id res chain seq x y z
N MET A 1 4.72 -28.08 24.43
CA MET A 1 4.48 -26.85 24.30
C MET A 1 5.60 -26.03 24.46
N SER A 2 5.52 -25.09 24.01
CA SER A 2 6.62 -24.50 23.93
C SER A 2 6.63 -23.25 24.58
N LEU A 3 6.90 -23.30 25.84
CA LEU A 3 7.18 -22.12 26.56
C LEU A 3 8.29 -21.37 25.95
N PHE A 4 9.13 -22.10 25.22
CA PHE A 4 10.31 -21.49 24.64
C PHE A 4 10.14 -21.20 23.16
N ARG A 5 8.98 -21.45 22.63
CA ARG A 5 8.74 -21.16 21.23
C ARG A 5 8.92 -19.67 21.00
N ARG A 6 9.80 -19.34 20.11
CA ARG A 6 9.96 -17.96 19.75
C ARG A 6 8.69 -17.47 19.08
N ARG A 7 8.16 -16.38 19.59
CA ARG A 7 7.00 -15.79 18.98
C ARG A 7 7.42 -15.12 17.68
N GLU A 8 6.82 -15.54 16.60
CA GLU A 8 7.13 -14.94 15.32
C GLU A 8 6.56 -13.52 15.26
N PRO A 9 7.28 -12.59 14.62
CA PRO A 9 6.71 -11.26 14.42
C PRO A 9 5.42 -11.37 13.62
N PRO A 10 4.43 -10.55 13.93
CA PRO A 10 3.20 -10.56 13.14
C PRO A 10 3.50 -10.14 11.71
N LEU A 11 2.84 -10.80 10.76
CA LEU A 11 2.96 -10.39 9.36
C LEU A 11 2.07 -9.20 9.10
N PRO A 12 2.55 -8.18 8.40
CA PRO A 12 1.70 -7.06 8.05
C PRO A 12 0.58 -7.50 7.12
N LYS A 13 -0.59 -6.91 7.31
CA LYS A 13 -1.71 -7.13 6.41
C LYS A 13 -1.64 -6.04 5.35
N ALA A 14 -1.48 -6.46 4.11
CA ALA A 14 -1.24 -5.56 2.99
C ALA A 14 -2.47 -5.50 2.09
N ALA A 15 -3.09 -4.33 2.01
CA ALA A 15 -4.18 -4.12 1.06
C ALA A 15 -3.60 -3.68 -0.27
N VAL A 16 -4.15 -4.21 -1.35
CA VAL A 16 -3.80 -3.78 -2.70
C VAL A 16 -5.04 -3.30 -3.41
N CYS A 17 -4.94 -2.16 -4.06
CA CYS A 17 -6.04 -1.56 -4.80
C CYS A 17 -5.51 -1.08 -6.14
N PHE A 18 -5.75 -1.89 -7.17
CA PHE A 18 -5.28 -1.61 -8.52
C PHE A 18 -6.47 -1.25 -9.41
N SER A 19 -6.17 -0.91 -10.65
CA SER A 19 -7.15 -0.33 -11.58
C SER A 19 -8.28 -1.27 -11.98
N SER A 20 -8.13 -2.55 -11.76
CA SER A 20 -9.18 -3.51 -12.10
C SER A 20 -9.16 -4.68 -11.11
N PRO A 21 -10.28 -5.43 -11.00
CA PRO A 21 -10.30 -6.61 -10.16
C PRO A 21 -9.25 -7.64 -10.53
N ILE A 22 -8.98 -7.83 -11.82
CA ILE A 22 -7.98 -8.79 -12.28
C ILE A 22 -6.59 -8.36 -11.84
N ARG A 23 -6.26 -7.08 -12.02
CA ARG A 23 -4.95 -6.58 -11.64
C ARG A 23 -4.77 -6.61 -10.12
N THR A 24 -5.82 -6.28 -9.38
CA THR A 24 -5.78 -6.32 -7.93
C THR A 24 -5.53 -7.75 -7.45
N ARG A 25 -6.23 -8.72 -8.03
CA ARG A 25 -6.04 -10.11 -7.65
C ARG A 25 -4.63 -10.60 -7.98
N ARG A 26 -4.12 -10.23 -9.14
CA ARG A 26 -2.76 -10.62 -9.53
C ARG A 26 -1.73 -10.03 -8.57
N ALA A 27 -1.91 -8.79 -8.17
CA ALA A 27 -1.00 -8.16 -7.23
C ALA A 27 -1.06 -8.87 -5.86
N ALA A 28 -2.25 -9.20 -5.39
CA ALA A 28 -2.40 -9.92 -4.13
C ALA A 28 -1.75 -11.29 -4.20
N ASP A 29 -1.96 -12.02 -5.29
CA ASP A 29 -1.35 -13.34 -5.46
C ASP A 29 0.18 -13.26 -5.51
N TRP A 30 0.70 -12.25 -6.19
CA TRP A 30 2.13 -12.03 -6.25
C TRP A 30 2.71 -11.75 -4.87
N LEU A 31 2.05 -10.91 -4.09
CA LEU A 31 2.50 -10.62 -2.72
C LEU A 31 2.44 -11.86 -1.84
N LYS A 32 1.42 -12.67 -2.03
CA LYS A 32 1.31 -13.92 -1.28
C LYS A 32 2.49 -14.84 -1.57
N ASP A 33 2.84 -14.96 -2.85
CA ASP A 33 3.97 -15.79 -3.26
C ASP A 33 5.29 -15.21 -2.77
N LEU A 34 5.39 -13.89 -2.74
CA LEU A 34 6.58 -13.22 -2.24
C LEU A 34 6.81 -13.49 -0.76
N GLY A 35 5.74 -13.61 -0.02
CA GLY A 35 5.79 -13.82 1.42
C GLY A 35 6.02 -12.53 2.19
N GLY A 36 5.98 -12.61 3.50
CA GLY A 36 6.24 -11.47 4.35
C GLY A 36 5.03 -10.60 4.65
N CYS A 37 3.85 -11.00 4.18
CA CYS A 37 2.63 -10.26 4.47
C CYS A 37 1.41 -11.13 4.27
N ARG A 38 0.27 -10.65 4.72
CA ARG A 38 -1.04 -11.25 4.42
C ARG A 38 -1.76 -10.27 3.48
N PRO A 39 -1.79 -10.56 2.19
CA PRO A 39 -2.40 -9.64 1.22
C PRO A 39 -3.91 -9.76 1.17
N ILE A 40 -4.58 -8.64 0.95
CA ILE A 40 -6.00 -8.61 0.65
C ILE A 40 -6.23 -7.66 -0.52
N GLY A 41 -7.21 -7.98 -1.35
CA GLY A 41 -7.57 -7.10 -2.46
C GLY A 41 -8.70 -6.18 -2.06
N VAL A 42 -8.59 -4.92 -2.45
CA VAL A 42 -9.65 -3.93 -2.28
C VAL A 42 -10.16 -3.58 -3.67
N LEU A 43 -11.44 -3.84 -3.91
CA LEU A 43 -12.01 -3.74 -5.24
C LEU A 43 -12.90 -2.52 -5.37
N SER A 44 -12.30 -1.35 -5.23
CA SER A 44 -13.06 -0.11 -5.38
C SER A 44 -12.11 1.02 -5.74
N ASP A 45 -12.63 2.02 -6.44
CA ASP A 45 -11.91 3.26 -6.68
C ASP A 45 -12.55 4.42 -5.92
N ASP A 46 -13.57 4.15 -5.14
CA ASP A 46 -14.23 5.16 -4.32
C ASP A 46 -13.44 5.36 -3.03
N CYS A 47 -13.11 6.61 -2.77
CA CYS A 47 -12.27 6.99 -1.64
C CYS A 47 -12.81 6.48 -0.30
N GLY A 48 -14.09 6.71 -0.04
CA GLY A 48 -14.70 6.30 1.22
C GLY A 48 -14.77 4.79 1.36
N ASP A 49 -15.04 4.11 0.25
CA ASP A 49 -15.18 2.66 0.26
C ASP A 49 -13.83 1.98 0.48
N VAL A 50 -12.77 2.48 -0.17
CA VAL A 50 -11.43 1.94 0.06
C VAL A 50 -11.05 2.12 1.52
N ALA A 51 -11.27 3.31 2.08
CA ALA A 51 -10.94 3.58 3.47
C ALA A 51 -11.74 2.67 4.41
N TRP A 52 -13.01 2.46 4.10
CA TRP A 52 -13.85 1.61 4.93
C TRP A 52 -13.37 0.15 4.91
N GLN A 53 -13.04 -0.37 3.74
CA GLN A 53 -12.56 -1.73 3.61
C GLN A 53 -11.22 -1.91 4.34
N CYS A 54 -10.31 -0.96 4.18
CA CYS A 54 -9.03 -1.01 4.88
C CYS A 54 -9.22 -1.00 6.40
N ALA A 55 -10.12 -0.15 6.88
CA ALA A 55 -10.37 -0.07 8.31
C ALA A 55 -11.01 -1.35 8.85
N ALA A 56 -11.96 -1.92 8.09
CA ALA A 56 -12.62 -3.16 8.51
C ALA A 56 -11.61 -4.30 8.64
N GLU A 57 -10.62 -4.34 7.76
CA GLU A 57 -9.59 -5.37 7.78
C GLU A 57 -8.40 -5.00 8.65
N LYS A 58 -8.34 -3.77 9.13
CA LYS A 58 -7.23 -3.28 9.96
C LYS A 58 -5.88 -3.50 9.29
N VAL A 59 -5.78 -3.02 8.05
CA VAL A 59 -4.56 -3.22 7.27
C VAL A 59 -3.42 -2.38 7.81
N ASP A 60 -2.21 -2.87 7.60
CA ASP A 60 -0.99 -2.20 8.06
C ASP A 60 -0.35 -1.37 6.96
N LEU A 61 -0.59 -1.74 5.71
CA LEU A 61 -0.16 -0.91 4.59
C LEU A 61 -1.13 -1.08 3.42
N LEU A 62 -1.11 -0.08 2.55
CA LEU A 62 -1.96 -0.04 1.38
C LEU A 62 -1.11 0.29 0.17
N LEU A 63 -1.21 -0.54 -0.85
CA LEU A 63 -0.56 -0.31 -2.14
C LEU A 63 -1.63 0.14 -3.12
N LEU A 64 -1.51 1.38 -3.61
CA LEU A 64 -2.47 1.98 -4.51
C LEU A 64 -1.85 2.22 -5.88
N GLU A 65 -2.50 1.74 -6.92
CA GLU A 65 -2.08 2.06 -8.27
C GLU A 65 -2.68 3.39 -8.71
N THR A 66 -1.91 4.19 -9.44
CA THR A 66 -2.36 5.49 -9.91
C THR A 66 -2.82 5.50 -11.37
N ASP A 67 -2.55 4.42 -12.12
CA ASP A 67 -2.61 4.44 -13.57
C ASP A 67 -3.91 3.93 -14.16
N PHE A 68 -5.03 4.30 -13.59
CA PHE A 68 -6.28 3.71 -14.09
C PHE A 68 -7.25 4.68 -14.70
N THR A 69 -6.91 5.96 -14.72
CA THR A 69 -7.78 6.91 -15.39
C THR A 69 -7.15 7.39 -16.66
N ASP A 70 -7.89 7.31 -17.73
CA ASP A 70 -7.38 7.67 -19.03
C ASP A 70 -7.18 9.18 -19.15
N GLY A 71 -5.95 9.59 -19.34
CA GLY A 71 -5.65 10.92 -19.82
C GLY A 71 -5.76 12.08 -18.84
N VAL A 72 -5.80 11.81 -17.54
CA VAL A 72 -5.89 12.92 -16.57
C VAL A 72 -4.84 12.71 -15.48
N GLU A 73 -3.60 12.93 -15.84
CA GLU A 73 -2.46 12.52 -15.03
C GLU A 73 -2.41 13.13 -13.65
N ASP A 74 -2.62 14.45 -13.57
CA ASP A 74 -2.50 15.11 -12.27
C ASP A 74 -3.57 14.65 -11.30
N LYS A 75 -4.74 14.31 -11.81
CA LYS A 75 -5.83 13.87 -10.95
C LYS A 75 -5.63 12.48 -10.39
N ASP A 76 -4.82 11.66 -11.06
CA ASP A 76 -4.56 10.31 -10.58
C ASP A 76 -3.83 10.34 -9.26
N VAL A 77 -2.74 11.10 -9.18
CA VAL A 77 -1.97 11.20 -7.94
C VAL A 77 -2.81 11.89 -6.87
N SER A 78 -3.48 12.98 -7.22
CA SER A 78 -4.29 13.71 -6.26
C SER A 78 -5.43 12.86 -5.69
N ALA A 79 -6.13 12.14 -6.55
CA ALA A 79 -7.23 11.29 -6.11
C ALA A 79 -6.72 10.17 -5.19
N ARG A 80 -5.56 9.63 -5.48
CA ARG A 80 -4.98 8.59 -4.63
C ARG A 80 -4.50 9.15 -3.29
N CYS A 81 -4.01 10.37 -3.29
CA CYS A 81 -3.67 11.03 -2.03
C CYS A 81 -4.91 11.25 -1.16
N ASP A 82 -6.04 11.56 -1.78
CA ASP A 82 -7.30 11.70 -1.03
C ASP A 82 -7.67 10.37 -0.36
N ILE A 83 -7.48 9.26 -1.06
CA ILE A 83 -7.70 7.94 -0.47
C ILE A 83 -6.76 7.72 0.72
N ALA A 84 -5.49 8.07 0.55
CA ALA A 84 -4.51 7.92 1.63
C ALA A 84 -4.92 8.71 2.86
N ILE A 85 -5.40 9.94 2.67
CA ILE A 85 -5.85 10.77 3.76
C ILE A 85 -7.01 10.10 4.50
N GLU A 86 -7.99 9.60 3.79
CA GLU A 86 -9.14 8.94 4.41
C GLU A 86 -8.76 7.66 5.12
N VAL A 87 -7.86 6.87 4.54
CA VAL A 87 -7.39 5.65 5.17
C VAL A 87 -6.71 5.99 6.51
N ARG A 88 -5.86 7.02 6.50
CA ARG A 88 -5.13 7.39 7.71
C ARG A 88 -6.00 8.03 8.78
N ARG A 89 -7.13 8.61 8.40
CA ARG A 89 -8.09 9.07 9.41
C ARG A 89 -8.60 7.92 10.24
N LYS A 90 -8.81 6.77 9.61
CA LYS A 90 -9.32 5.58 10.28
C LYS A 90 -8.22 4.71 10.85
N LEU A 91 -7.06 4.69 10.21
CA LEU A 91 -5.91 3.87 10.59
C LEU A 91 -4.67 4.76 10.59
N PRO A 92 -4.42 5.52 11.66
CA PRO A 92 -3.30 6.49 11.66
C PRO A 92 -1.94 5.87 11.42
N GLU A 93 -1.77 4.60 11.73
CA GLU A 93 -0.46 3.94 11.56
C GLU A 93 -0.31 3.24 10.22
N CYS A 94 -1.34 3.25 9.39
CA CYS A 94 -1.28 2.58 8.10
C CYS A 94 -0.33 3.30 7.15
N ARG A 95 0.56 2.55 6.53
CA ARG A 95 1.45 3.10 5.52
C ARG A 95 0.78 3.02 4.16
N VAL A 96 1.00 4.03 3.35
CA VAL A 96 0.43 4.07 2.01
C VAL A 96 1.54 4.30 0.99
N TYR A 97 1.56 3.49 -0.04
CA TYR A 97 2.52 3.58 -1.13
C TYR A 97 1.77 3.64 -2.46
N LEU A 98 2.19 4.55 -3.33
CA LEU A 98 1.59 4.67 -4.65
C LEU A 98 2.45 3.97 -5.69
N ILE A 99 1.80 3.35 -6.65
CA ILE A 99 2.47 2.62 -7.72
C ILE A 99 2.03 3.20 -9.04
N CYS A 100 2.98 3.71 -9.82
CA CYS A 100 2.74 4.27 -11.16
C CYS A 100 3.41 3.36 -12.16
N GLU A 101 2.74 2.28 -12.55
CA GLU A 101 3.34 1.26 -13.41
C GLU A 101 3.69 1.79 -14.79
N ASP A 102 2.94 2.77 -15.30
CA ASP A 102 3.25 3.34 -16.61
C ASP A 102 4.57 4.11 -16.62
N GLY A 103 5.08 4.47 -15.45
CA GLY A 103 6.39 5.11 -15.35
C GLY A 103 6.48 6.50 -15.92
N HIS A 104 5.36 7.20 -16.09
CA HIS A 104 5.36 8.54 -16.68
C HIS A 104 6.10 9.53 -15.80
N PRO A 105 7.22 10.11 -16.31
CA PRO A 105 8.05 11.01 -15.50
C PRO A 105 7.32 12.27 -15.06
N GLU A 106 6.29 12.69 -15.78
CA GLU A 106 5.55 13.90 -15.43
C GLU A 106 4.78 13.75 -14.12
N LYS A 107 4.59 12.55 -13.63
CA LYS A 107 3.95 12.33 -12.33
C LYS A 107 4.93 12.53 -11.17
N LEU A 108 6.21 12.54 -11.46
CA LEU A 108 7.23 12.58 -10.41
C LEU A 108 7.12 13.78 -9.48
N PRO A 109 6.94 15.02 -9.97
CA PRO A 109 6.82 16.16 -9.04
C PRO A 109 5.66 16.02 -8.07
N ALA A 110 4.51 15.51 -8.52
CA ALA A 110 3.36 15.32 -7.65
C ALA A 110 3.62 14.23 -6.62
N LEU A 111 4.28 13.16 -7.02
CA LEU A 111 4.62 12.07 -6.10
C LEU A 111 5.63 12.54 -5.05
N GLU A 112 6.65 13.27 -5.46
CA GLU A 112 7.63 13.79 -4.52
C GLU A 112 7.00 14.75 -3.52
N LYS A 113 6.08 15.57 -3.99
CA LYS A 113 5.37 16.48 -3.11
C LYS A 113 4.49 15.73 -2.12
N ALA A 114 3.85 14.66 -2.56
CA ALA A 114 3.00 13.86 -1.68
C ALA A 114 3.82 13.24 -0.55
N VAL A 115 5.05 12.79 -0.85
CA VAL A 115 5.93 12.26 0.18
C VAL A 115 6.39 13.37 1.11
N GLU A 116 6.76 14.51 0.55
CA GLU A 116 7.21 15.66 1.33
C GLU A 116 6.14 16.12 2.31
N LEU A 117 4.89 16.14 1.88
CA LEU A 117 3.76 16.53 2.72
C LEU A 117 3.30 15.39 3.63
N LYS A 118 3.94 14.24 3.56
CA LYS A 118 3.62 13.07 4.36
C LYS A 118 2.21 12.54 4.11
N LEU A 119 1.71 12.73 2.91
CA LEU A 119 0.43 12.15 2.51
C LEU A 119 0.58 10.67 2.17
N ILE A 120 1.75 10.29 1.67
CA ILE A 120 2.10 8.90 1.39
C ILE A 120 3.48 8.63 1.95
N ASP A 121 3.80 7.35 2.11
CA ASP A 121 5.10 6.95 2.66
C ASP A 121 6.14 6.67 1.60
N GLY A 122 5.71 6.47 0.38
CA GLY A 122 6.63 6.25 -0.73
C GLY A 122 5.88 5.97 -2.01
N TYR A 123 6.62 5.81 -3.09
CA TYR A 123 6.04 5.54 -4.39
C TYR A 123 7.01 4.73 -5.24
N CYS A 124 6.47 4.15 -6.31
CA CYS A 124 7.25 3.45 -7.30
C CYS A 124 6.85 4.01 -8.67
N LEU A 125 7.84 4.47 -9.44
CA LEU A 125 7.60 4.94 -10.79
C LEU A 125 8.11 3.85 -11.73
N GLY A 126 7.19 3.12 -12.34
CA GLY A 126 7.48 1.94 -13.10
C GLY A 126 7.00 0.69 -12.36
N ASP A 127 7.42 -0.47 -12.82
CA ASP A 127 6.99 -1.73 -12.22
C ASP A 127 7.51 -1.89 -10.80
N LEU A 128 6.64 -2.31 -9.92
CA LEU A 128 7.04 -2.63 -8.55
C LEU A 128 7.83 -3.94 -8.57
N THR A 129 9.06 -3.87 -8.09
CA THR A 129 9.93 -5.05 -8.05
C THR A 129 9.78 -5.78 -6.73
N ASP A 130 10.19 -7.06 -6.71
CA ASP A 130 10.23 -7.84 -5.48
C ASP A 130 11.05 -7.14 -4.41
N ARG A 131 12.19 -6.60 -4.80
CA ARG A 131 13.08 -5.92 -3.87
C ARG A 131 12.41 -4.74 -3.19
N GLN A 132 11.73 -3.90 -3.98
CA GLN A 132 11.06 -2.74 -3.44
C GLN A 132 9.88 -3.14 -2.54
N ALA A 133 9.12 -4.13 -2.97
CA ALA A 133 8.01 -4.62 -2.17
C ALA A 133 8.49 -5.18 -0.84
N ARG A 134 9.57 -5.96 -0.86
CA ARG A 134 10.14 -6.50 0.38
C ARG A 134 10.61 -5.39 1.31
N ALA A 135 11.20 -4.34 0.75
CA ALA A 135 11.65 -3.21 1.56
C ALA A 135 10.46 -2.53 2.26
N TRP A 136 9.39 -2.29 1.52
CA TRP A 136 8.20 -1.66 2.09
C TRP A 136 7.54 -2.55 3.14
N LEU A 137 7.49 -3.85 2.90
CA LEU A 137 6.92 -4.78 3.88
C LEU A 137 7.76 -4.82 5.15
N ARG A 138 9.07 -4.80 5.01
CA ARG A 138 9.96 -4.79 6.15
C ARG A 138 9.82 -3.51 6.97
N GLU A 139 9.79 -2.37 6.30
CA GLU A 139 9.59 -1.09 6.97
C GLU A 139 8.28 -1.07 7.76
N THR A 140 7.22 -1.60 7.15
CA THR A 140 5.93 -1.66 7.80
C THR A 140 5.97 -2.57 9.03
N ALA A 141 6.57 -3.76 8.87
CA ALA A 141 6.66 -4.71 9.98
C ALA A 141 7.44 -4.12 11.16
N GLU A 142 8.46 -3.35 10.88
CA GLU A 142 9.29 -2.74 11.92
C GLU A 142 8.54 -1.70 12.74
N THR A 143 7.53 -1.07 12.14
CA THR A 143 6.76 -0.06 12.86
C THR A 143 5.50 -0.61 13.52
N MET A 144 5.18 -1.87 13.29
CA MET A 144 4.00 -2.48 13.89
C MET A 144 4.24 -2.76 15.38
N PRO A 145 3.17 -2.70 16.19
CA PRO A 145 3.30 -3.06 17.60
C PRO A 145 3.88 -4.46 17.75
N GLY A 146 4.97 -4.58 18.52
CA GLY A 146 5.65 -5.85 18.72
C GLY A 146 6.57 -6.24 17.58
N GLY A 147 6.54 -5.53 16.47
CA GLY A 147 7.34 -5.91 15.31
C GLY A 147 8.81 -5.52 15.44
N SER A 148 9.08 -4.38 16.01
CA SER A 148 10.44 -3.86 16.12
C SER A 148 10.99 -3.91 17.54
N ALA A 149 10.31 -4.56 18.42
CA ALA A 149 10.71 -4.62 19.81
C ALA A 149 11.82 -5.64 19.98
N ARG A 150 13.01 -5.34 19.58
CA ARG A 150 14.10 -6.30 19.65
C ARG A 150 15.32 -5.66 20.25
#